data_fb6460dbdb8fe61735d92cfd0590c82f
#
_entry.id   fb6460dbdb8fe61735d92cfd0590c82f
#
_cell.length_a   1.000
_cell.length_b   1.000
_cell.length_c   1.000
_cell.angle_alpha   90.00
_cell.angle_beta   90.00
_cell.angle_gamma   90.00
#
_symmetry.space_group_name_H-M   'P 1'
#
loop_
_entity.id
_entity.type
_entity.pdbx_description
1 polymer ?
#
loop_
_entity_poly.entity_id
_entity_poly.type
_entity_poly.pdbx_seq_one_letter_code
_entity_poly.pdbx_strand_id
1 'polypeptide(L)'
;MIVKIKEKNSEYPDLTPDQPYFVIGIEANDYRILNDYGKPYLYPPHLFEVIDSHEPSNWITEYGDDDERYSYPAALNEVGFFEDFFDGKDEALSGFWHVVNKHLSEAA
;
A
#
# COMPACT_ATOMS: atom_id res chain seq x y z
N MET A 1 -1.86 -5.04 7.85
CA MET A 1 -0.42 -4.86 8.09
C MET A 1 -0.13 -3.38 8.31
N ILE A 2 0.59 -3.07 9.38
CA ILE A 2 0.93 -1.69 9.76
C ILE A 2 2.44 -1.59 9.93
N VAL A 3 3.02 -0.55 9.37
CA VAL A 3 4.46 -0.30 9.42
C VAL A 3 4.74 1.14 9.83
N LYS A 4 5.96 1.40 10.31
CA LYS A 4 6.46 2.77 10.52
C LYS A 4 7.88 2.86 10.01
N ILE A 5 8.29 4.05 9.57
CA ILE A 5 9.66 4.25 9.11
C ILE A 5 10.61 4.19 10.31
N LYS A 6 11.74 3.48 10.16
CA LYS A 6 12.72 3.30 11.25
C LYS A 6 13.41 4.59 11.63
N GLU A 7 13.80 5.38 10.62
CA GLU A 7 14.54 6.62 10.77
C GLU A 7 14.07 7.63 9.74
N LYS A 8 14.22 8.91 10.06
CA LYS A 8 13.99 9.97 9.09
C LYS A 8 14.92 9.78 7.89
N ASN A 9 14.36 9.80 6.69
CA ASN A 9 15.12 9.63 5.47
C ASN A 9 14.82 10.78 4.51
N SER A 10 15.86 11.55 4.15
CA SER A 10 15.72 12.71 3.27
C SER A 10 15.30 12.35 1.84
N GLU A 11 15.49 11.10 1.43
CA GLU A 11 14.99 10.61 0.12
C GLU A 11 13.49 10.39 0.11
N TYR A 12 12.87 10.28 1.29
CA TYR A 12 11.45 10.01 1.44
C TYR A 12 10.79 11.05 2.38
N PRO A 13 10.77 12.33 1.96
CA PRO A 13 10.20 13.41 2.79
C PRO A 13 8.68 13.29 2.95
N ASP A 14 8.05 12.42 2.17
CA ASP A 14 6.62 12.12 2.18
C ASP A 14 6.22 11.11 3.26
N LEU A 15 7.18 10.65 4.08
CA LEU A 15 6.95 9.76 5.21
C LEU A 15 7.47 10.39 6.51
N THR A 16 6.65 10.37 7.55
CA THR A 16 6.96 10.95 8.86
C THR A 16 7.43 9.86 9.83
N PRO A 17 8.58 10.05 10.53
CA PRO A 17 9.02 9.11 11.57
C PRO A 17 7.96 8.92 12.65
N ASP A 18 7.89 7.70 13.19
CA ASP A 18 6.95 7.28 14.24
C ASP A 18 5.46 7.32 13.87
N GLN A 19 5.13 7.74 12.64
CA GLN A 19 3.78 7.68 12.14
C GLN A 19 3.47 6.27 11.64
N PRO A 20 2.38 5.62 12.11
CA PRO A 20 1.97 4.33 11.56
C PRO A 20 1.32 4.51 10.17
N TYR A 21 1.62 3.57 9.27
CA TYR A 21 1.05 3.54 7.93
C TYR A 21 0.45 2.17 7.64
N PHE A 22 -0.73 2.15 7.03
CA PHE A 22 -1.29 0.92 6.51
C PHE A 22 -0.58 0.52 5.23
N VAL A 23 -0.25 -0.75 5.11
CA VAL A 23 0.19 -1.34 3.85
C VAL A 23 -1.06 -1.71 3.05
N ILE A 24 -1.31 -0.99 1.97
CA ILE A 24 -2.47 -1.17 1.09
C ILE A 24 -2.34 -2.46 0.29
N GLY A 25 -1.11 -2.82 -0.06
CA GLY A 25 -0.78 -4.00 -0.80
C GLY A 25 0.72 -4.17 -0.93
N ILE A 26 1.12 -5.24 -1.61
CA ILE A 26 2.53 -5.54 -1.90
C ILE A 26 2.65 -5.71 -3.41
N GLU A 27 3.67 -5.09 -4.01
CA GLU A 27 3.92 -5.17 -5.44
C GLU A 27 5.41 -5.36 -5.68
N ALA A 28 5.78 -6.50 -6.27
CA ALA A 28 7.17 -6.87 -6.47
C ALA A 28 7.98 -6.75 -5.18
N ASN A 29 7.44 -7.25 -4.07
CA ASN A 29 7.96 -7.20 -2.70
C ASN A 29 7.95 -5.80 -2.05
N ASP A 30 7.72 -4.72 -2.78
CA ASP A 30 7.63 -3.38 -2.21
C ASP A 30 6.26 -3.16 -1.55
N TYR A 31 6.22 -2.29 -0.54
CA TYR A 31 4.99 -1.92 0.13
C TYR A 31 4.31 -0.75 -0.58
N ARG A 32 3.02 -0.91 -0.90
CA ARG A 32 2.18 0.18 -1.37
C ARG A 32 1.58 0.87 -0.15
N ILE A 33 1.97 2.12 0.08
CA ILE A 33 1.59 2.88 1.28
C ILE A 33 0.99 4.21 0.88
N LEU A 34 -0.11 4.58 1.55
CA LEU A 34 -0.68 5.92 1.41
C LEU A 34 0.20 6.88 2.20
N ASN A 35 0.95 7.73 1.51
CA ASN A 35 1.91 8.63 2.12
C ASN A 35 1.24 9.88 2.73
N ASP A 36 2.04 10.80 3.29
CA ASP A 36 1.54 12.02 3.93
C ASP A 36 0.79 12.95 2.98
N TYR A 37 1.01 12.82 1.68
CA TYR A 37 0.33 13.59 0.65
C TYR A 37 -0.91 12.89 0.09
N GLY A 38 -1.29 11.76 0.68
CA GLY A 38 -2.45 10.99 0.21
C GLY A 38 -2.22 10.26 -1.10
N LYS A 39 -0.97 9.91 -1.42
CA LYS A 39 -0.61 9.20 -2.65
C LYS A 39 -0.17 7.76 -2.34
N PRO A 40 -0.70 6.76 -3.06
CA PRO A 40 -0.35 5.36 -2.85
C PRO A 40 0.92 4.97 -3.62
N TYR A 41 2.08 5.35 -3.09
CA TYR A 41 3.37 5.04 -3.71
C TYR A 41 3.96 3.74 -3.16
N LEU A 42 4.91 3.19 -3.92
CA LEU A 42 5.67 1.99 -3.51
C LEU A 42 6.95 2.39 -2.78
N TYR A 43 7.25 1.66 -1.71
CA TYR A 43 8.43 1.91 -0.88
C TYR A 43 9.16 0.60 -0.58
N PRO A 44 10.50 0.61 -0.53
CA PRO A 44 11.24 -0.59 -0.18
C PRO A 44 11.02 -0.99 1.28
N PRO A 45 10.79 -2.30 1.55
CA PRO A 45 10.48 -2.76 2.91
C PRO A 45 11.54 -2.47 3.97
N HIS A 46 12.80 -2.38 3.58
CA HIS A 46 13.90 -2.16 4.54
C HIS A 46 13.83 -0.82 5.27
N LEU A 47 13.04 0.13 4.75
CA LEU A 47 12.82 1.43 5.42
C LEU A 47 12.01 1.31 6.71
N PHE A 48 11.29 0.20 6.88
CA PHE A 48 10.20 0.12 7.87
C PHE A 48 10.46 -0.92 8.94
N GLU A 49 9.90 -0.62 10.11
CA GLU A 49 9.65 -1.58 11.16
C GLU A 49 8.18 -2.02 11.06
N VAL A 50 7.93 -3.33 11.07
CA VAL A 50 6.58 -3.87 11.04
C VAL A 50 6.00 -3.83 12.45
N ILE A 51 4.94 -3.03 12.64
CA ILE A 51 4.24 -2.91 13.93
C ILE A 51 3.21 -4.02 14.07
N ASP A 52 2.48 -4.30 12.99
CA ASP A 52 1.46 -5.35 12.93
C ASP A 52 1.60 -6.09 11.61
N SER A 53 2.01 -7.34 11.69
CA SER A 53 2.23 -8.19 10.50
C SER A 53 0.95 -8.84 9.97
N HIS A 54 -0.19 -8.60 10.61
CA HIS A 54 -1.46 -9.22 10.24
C HIS A 54 -1.95 -8.67 8.89
N GLU A 55 -1.97 -9.55 7.89
CA GLU A 55 -2.44 -9.18 6.55
C GLU A 55 -3.96 -9.30 6.45
N PRO A 56 -4.62 -8.39 5.71
CA PRO A 56 -6.05 -8.52 5.47
C PRO A 56 -6.39 -9.85 4.80
N SER A 57 -7.47 -10.49 5.26
CA SER A 57 -7.90 -11.78 4.70
C SER A 57 -8.38 -11.69 3.25
N ASN A 58 -8.70 -10.48 2.79
CA ASN A 58 -9.16 -10.24 1.42
C ASN A 58 -8.05 -10.00 0.41
N TRP A 59 -6.78 -10.05 0.83
CA TRP A 59 -5.66 -9.94 -0.11
C TRP A 59 -5.59 -11.20 -0.96
N ILE A 60 -5.43 -11.00 -2.26
CA ILE A 60 -5.12 -12.05 -3.22
C ILE A 60 -3.62 -12.00 -3.46
N THR A 61 -2.93 -13.11 -3.22
CA THR A 61 -1.48 -13.19 -3.35
C THR A 61 -1.12 -14.00 -4.59
N GLU A 62 -0.22 -13.45 -5.39
CA GLU A 62 0.37 -14.10 -6.56
C GLU A 62 1.89 -13.90 -6.51
N TYR A 63 2.63 -14.81 -7.12
CA TYR A 63 4.07 -14.73 -7.20
C TYR A 63 4.49 -14.58 -8.66
N GLY A 64 5.32 -13.58 -8.94
CA GLY A 64 5.88 -13.35 -10.25
C GLY A 64 7.24 -14.03 -10.44
N ASP A 65 8.01 -13.54 -11.40
CA ASP A 65 9.37 -14.01 -11.66
C ASP A 65 10.25 -13.78 -10.43
N ASP A 66 11.23 -14.67 -10.19
CA ASP A 66 12.13 -14.60 -9.03
C ASP A 66 11.41 -14.61 -7.67
N ASP A 67 10.22 -15.22 -7.61
CA ASP A 67 9.39 -15.31 -6.41
C ASP A 67 8.97 -13.95 -5.83
N GLU A 68 8.92 -12.92 -6.65
CA GLU A 68 8.41 -11.62 -6.25
C GLU A 68 6.93 -11.73 -5.85
N ARG A 69 6.62 -11.14 -4.71
CA ARG A 69 5.26 -11.20 -4.16
C ARG A 69 4.40 -10.03 -4.62
N TYR A 70 3.17 -10.35 -5.01
CA TYR A 70 2.10 -9.39 -5.34
C TYR A 70 0.88 -9.73 -4.51
N SER A 71 0.44 -8.81 -3.67
CA SER A 71 -0.72 -9.01 -2.79
C SER A 71 -1.57 -7.75 -2.75
N TYR A 72 -2.83 -7.86 -3.16
CA TYR A 72 -3.78 -6.75 -3.16
C TYR A 72 -5.19 -7.25 -2.88
N PRO A 73 -6.07 -6.40 -2.31
CA PRO A 73 -7.51 -6.65 -2.38
C PRO A 73 -7.94 -6.83 -3.84
N ALA A 74 -8.93 -7.68 -4.09
CA ALA A 74 -9.37 -8.00 -5.44
C ALA A 74 -9.65 -6.76 -6.30
N ALA A 75 -10.31 -5.75 -5.72
CA ALA A 75 -10.67 -4.53 -6.43
C ALA A 75 -9.44 -3.72 -6.88
N LEU A 76 -8.30 -3.87 -6.22
CA LEU A 76 -7.05 -3.16 -6.56
C LEU A 76 -6.10 -4.03 -7.38
N ASN A 77 -6.44 -5.30 -7.59
CA ASN A 77 -5.58 -6.28 -8.23
C ASN A 77 -5.81 -6.38 -9.75
N GLU A 78 -6.63 -5.53 -10.31
CA GLU A 78 -6.87 -5.51 -11.75
C GLU A 78 -5.66 -4.96 -12.49
N VAL A 79 -5.36 -5.53 -13.66
CA VAL A 79 -4.26 -5.08 -14.51
C VAL A 79 -4.44 -3.60 -14.86
N GLY A 80 -3.41 -2.81 -14.60
CA GLY A 80 -3.43 -1.37 -14.91
C GLY A 80 -4.21 -0.50 -13.93
N PHE A 81 -4.65 -1.05 -12.78
CA PHE A 81 -5.44 -0.28 -11.82
C PHE A 81 -4.71 0.99 -11.35
N PHE A 82 -3.45 0.89 -10.91
CA PHE A 82 -2.71 2.05 -10.43
C PHE A 82 -2.28 2.99 -11.54
N GLU A 83 -2.08 2.50 -12.75
CA GLU A 83 -1.87 3.36 -13.92
C GLU A 83 -3.10 4.24 -14.14
N ASP A 84 -4.29 3.65 -14.11
CA ASP A 84 -5.55 4.38 -14.23
C ASP A 84 -5.76 5.36 -13.07
N PHE A 85 -5.40 4.95 -11.85
CA PHE A 85 -5.47 5.80 -10.67
C PHE A 85 -4.62 7.07 -10.86
N PHE A 86 -3.35 6.91 -11.25
CA PHE A 86 -2.44 8.04 -11.43
C PHE A 86 -2.78 8.88 -12.67
N ASP A 87 -3.47 8.30 -13.65
CA ASP A 87 -4.02 9.03 -14.79
C ASP A 87 -5.30 9.80 -14.44
N GLY A 88 -5.77 9.69 -13.20
CA GLY A 88 -6.93 10.43 -12.72
C GLY A 88 -8.27 9.91 -13.22
N LYS A 89 -8.36 8.65 -13.62
CA LYS A 89 -9.62 8.07 -14.08
C LYS A 89 -10.60 7.91 -12.91
N ASP A 90 -11.81 8.42 -13.08
CA ASP A 90 -12.82 8.49 -12.02
C ASP A 90 -13.15 7.15 -11.38
N GLU A 91 -13.29 6.10 -12.19
CA GLU A 91 -13.59 4.77 -11.67
C GLU A 91 -12.48 4.22 -10.78
N ALA A 92 -11.22 4.44 -11.17
CA ALA A 92 -10.08 3.99 -10.39
C ALA A 92 -9.96 4.78 -9.09
N LEU A 93 -10.12 6.10 -9.15
CA LEU A 93 -10.09 6.96 -7.96
C LEU A 93 -11.18 6.58 -6.97
N SER A 94 -12.42 6.45 -7.44
CA SER A 94 -13.55 6.08 -6.63
C SER A 94 -13.39 4.70 -6.01
N GLY A 95 -12.99 3.72 -6.80
CA GLY A 95 -12.76 2.35 -6.34
C GLY A 95 -11.67 2.25 -5.28
N PHE A 96 -10.57 2.96 -5.48
CA PHE A 96 -9.47 3.01 -4.52
C PHE A 96 -9.92 3.57 -3.17
N TRP A 97 -10.56 4.73 -3.16
CA TRP A 97 -10.98 5.36 -1.92
C TRP A 97 -12.08 4.58 -1.20
N HIS A 98 -12.94 3.89 -1.95
CA HIS A 98 -13.93 3.00 -1.36
C HIS A 98 -13.26 1.85 -0.59
N VAL A 99 -12.25 1.22 -1.19
CA VAL A 99 -11.51 0.12 -0.56
C VAL A 99 -10.75 0.61 0.67
N VAL A 100 -10.05 1.74 0.56
CA VAL A 100 -9.26 2.31 1.67
C VAL A 100 -10.17 2.71 2.83
N ASN A 101 -11.28 3.37 2.56
CA ASN A 101 -12.23 3.78 3.60
C ASN A 101 -12.84 2.57 4.32
N LYS A 102 -13.19 1.54 3.59
CA LYS A 102 -13.71 0.30 4.17
C LYS A 102 -12.67 -0.33 5.08
N HIS A 103 -11.43 -0.40 4.64
CA HIS A 103 -10.33 -0.98 5.40
C HIS A 103 -10.07 -0.20 6.69
N LEU A 104 -10.05 1.12 6.64
CA LEU A 104 -9.89 1.97 7.82
C LEU A 104 -11.05 1.81 8.80
N SER A 105 -12.28 1.68 8.29
CA SER A 105 -13.47 1.44 9.13
C SER A 105 -13.39 0.12 9.87
N GLU A 106 -12.88 -0.93 9.23
CA GLU A 106 -12.71 -2.25 9.85
C GLU A 106 -11.60 -2.25 10.89
N ALA A 107 -10.57 -1.41 10.70
CA ALA A 107 -9.45 -1.29 11.63
C ALA A 107 -9.80 -0.46 12.88
N ALA A 108 -10.81 0.35 12.79
CA ALA A 108 -11.31 1.15 13.91
C ALA A 108 -12.16 0.29 14.85
#